data_e75bf5b24cbd89f32fd5be2844cbbe0d
#
_entry.id   e75bf5b24cbd89f32fd5be2844cbbe0d
#
_cell.length_a   1.000
_cell.length_b   1.000
_cell.length_c   1.000
_cell.angle_alpha   90.00
_cell.angle_beta   90.00
_cell.angle_gamma   90.00
#
_symmetry.space_group_name_H-M   'P 1'
#
loop_
_entity.id
_entity.type
_entity.pdbx_description
1 polymer ?
#
loop_
_entity_poly.entity_id
_entity_poly.type
_entity_poly.pdbx_seq_one_letter_code
_entity_poly.pdbx_strand_id
1 'polypeptide(L)'
;LSDRITSSRKHPLCGEASLHVPLIKGGQSLFIYSSQCTIQVERRTLPGEQERTVHEEFEDILEGIRKTDKGFKATLKQVMWRNPFEVPRHSPIVESLSKNMAPHDPQYMGHTWWEDSGLFAEAGIPTVVFGPKGGGIHQQEEWVDLGSVIDLSRILLQTVTAFCK
;
A
#
# COMPACT_ATOMS: atom_id res chain seq x y z
N LEU A 1 9.04 -1.95 -16.62
CA LEU A 1 7.80 -2.25 -15.88
C LEU A 1 7.37 -1.05 -15.03
N SER A 2 8.28 -0.48 -14.22
CA SER A 2 7.97 0.68 -13.38
C SER A 2 7.26 1.79 -14.17
N ASP A 3 7.85 2.23 -15.28
CA ASP A 3 7.26 3.29 -16.12
C ASP A 3 5.88 2.93 -16.69
N ARG A 4 5.66 1.65 -17.00
CA ARG A 4 4.35 1.18 -17.48
C ARG A 4 3.30 1.20 -16.36
N ILE A 5 3.69 0.86 -15.13
CA ILE A 5 2.82 0.83 -13.97
C ILE A 5 2.44 2.26 -13.57
N THR A 6 3.43 3.15 -13.43
CA THR A 6 3.21 4.54 -13.00
C THR A 6 2.43 5.36 -14.02
N SER A 7 2.57 5.06 -15.32
CA SER A 7 1.87 5.79 -16.39
C SER A 7 0.44 5.31 -16.65
N SER A 8 0.10 4.08 -16.25
CA SER A 8 -1.15 3.43 -16.68
C SER A 8 -2.34 3.71 -15.78
N ARG A 9 -2.13 4.00 -14.49
CA ARG A 9 -3.23 4.17 -13.52
C ARG A 9 -2.87 5.19 -12.46
N LYS A 10 -3.82 6.10 -12.18
CA LYS A 10 -3.73 7.10 -11.12
C LYS A 10 -5.01 7.06 -10.27
N HIS A 11 -4.82 7.08 -8.97
CA HIS A 11 -5.92 7.21 -8.02
C HIS A 11 -5.96 8.64 -7.46
N PRO A 12 -7.14 9.27 -7.33
CA PRO A 12 -7.24 10.66 -6.89
C PRO A 12 -6.58 10.95 -5.54
N LEU A 13 -6.60 9.98 -4.62
CA LEU A 13 -6.07 10.12 -3.26
C LEU A 13 -4.70 9.46 -3.06
N CYS A 14 -4.44 8.32 -3.72
CA CYS A 14 -3.20 7.56 -3.55
C CYS A 14 -2.10 7.94 -4.57
N GLY A 15 -2.46 8.68 -5.64
CA GLY A 15 -1.51 8.96 -6.71
C GLY A 15 -1.27 7.75 -7.62
N GLU A 16 -0.03 7.40 -7.85
CA GLU A 16 0.39 6.34 -8.77
C GLU A 16 0.75 5.05 -8.03
N ALA A 17 0.51 3.92 -8.69
CA ALA A 17 1.04 2.63 -8.24
C ALA A 17 2.57 2.63 -8.33
N SER A 18 3.25 1.80 -7.54
CA SER A 18 4.71 1.78 -7.53
C SER A 18 5.28 0.36 -7.48
N LEU A 19 6.55 0.27 -7.88
CA LEU A 19 7.30 -0.98 -7.86
C LEU A 19 8.69 -0.71 -7.26
N HIS A 20 9.06 -1.51 -6.28
CA HIS A 20 10.34 -1.44 -5.59
C HIS A 20 11.07 -2.78 -5.68
N VAL A 21 12.39 -2.73 -5.74
CA VAL A 21 13.27 -3.92 -5.68
C VAL A 21 14.13 -3.80 -4.42
N PRO A 22 13.60 -4.20 -3.26
CA PRO A 22 14.30 -4.03 -1.99
C PRO A 22 15.49 -4.98 -1.82
N LEU A 23 15.51 -6.10 -2.54
CA LEU A 23 16.56 -7.10 -2.32
C LEU A 23 16.91 -7.84 -3.61
N ILE A 24 18.22 -7.97 -3.85
CA ILE A 24 18.81 -8.83 -4.86
C ILE A 24 19.88 -9.68 -4.19
N LYS A 25 19.81 -11.00 -4.36
CA LYS A 25 20.78 -11.96 -3.82
C LYS A 25 21.28 -12.89 -4.90
N GLY A 26 22.61 -12.99 -5.03
CA GLY A 26 23.27 -13.91 -5.96
C GLY A 26 24.76 -14.01 -5.64
N GLY A 27 25.42 -15.06 -6.18
CA GLY A 27 26.83 -15.30 -5.98
C GLY A 27 27.18 -16.09 -4.71
N GLN A 28 28.35 -16.72 -4.75
CA GLN A 28 28.91 -17.53 -3.66
C GLN A 28 30.32 -17.15 -3.31
N SER A 29 31.10 -16.67 -4.28
CA SER A 29 32.52 -16.31 -4.15
C SER A 29 32.92 -15.32 -5.21
N LEU A 30 33.99 -14.57 -4.96
CA LEU A 30 34.57 -13.58 -5.84
C LEU A 30 35.01 -14.15 -7.22
N PHE A 31 35.39 -15.43 -7.25
CA PHE A 31 36.00 -16.06 -8.42
C PHE A 31 35.06 -17.07 -9.12
N ILE A 32 33.81 -17.18 -8.68
CA ILE A 32 32.85 -18.13 -9.22
C ILE A 32 31.65 -17.35 -9.77
N TYR A 33 31.31 -17.60 -11.03
CA TYR A 33 30.09 -17.04 -11.61
C TYR A 33 28.85 -17.58 -10.88
N SER A 34 27.93 -16.69 -10.54
CA SER A 34 26.70 -17.07 -9.89
C SER A 34 25.83 -17.93 -10.79
N SER A 35 25.43 -19.08 -10.29
CA SER A 35 24.48 -19.98 -10.99
C SER A 35 23.02 -19.57 -10.76
N GLN A 36 22.76 -18.70 -9.78
CA GLN A 36 21.41 -18.29 -9.39
C GLN A 36 21.40 -16.86 -8.86
N CYS A 37 20.34 -16.13 -9.18
CA CYS A 37 20.03 -14.84 -8.61
C CYS A 37 18.56 -14.80 -8.17
N THR A 38 18.30 -14.30 -6.98
CA THR A 38 16.94 -14.06 -6.47
C THR A 38 16.71 -12.57 -6.37
N ILE A 39 15.62 -12.11 -6.95
CA ILE A 39 15.16 -10.71 -6.87
C ILE A 39 13.85 -10.71 -6.10
N GLN A 40 13.77 -9.91 -5.04
CA GLN A 40 12.51 -9.66 -4.34
C GLN A 40 11.94 -8.34 -4.82
N VAL A 41 10.66 -8.35 -5.13
CA VAL A 41 9.96 -7.19 -5.69
C VAL A 41 8.72 -6.90 -4.85
N GLU A 42 8.51 -5.65 -4.50
CA GLU A 42 7.29 -5.13 -3.90
C GLU A 42 6.52 -4.33 -4.95
N ARG A 43 5.28 -4.72 -5.22
CA ARG A 43 4.35 -4.01 -6.10
C ARG A 43 3.24 -3.42 -5.26
N ARG A 44 3.24 -2.10 -5.08
CA ARG A 44 2.18 -1.39 -4.37
C ARG A 44 1.02 -1.11 -5.32
N THR A 45 -0.14 -1.56 -4.94
CA THR A 45 -1.37 -1.56 -5.75
C THR A 45 -2.29 -0.41 -5.40
N LEU A 46 -3.17 -0.09 -6.32
CA LEU A 46 -4.23 0.91 -6.16
C LEU A 46 -5.60 0.23 -6.01
N PRO A 47 -6.59 0.89 -5.40
CA PRO A 47 -7.96 0.39 -5.39
C PRO A 47 -8.45 -0.02 -6.78
N GLY A 48 -9.07 -1.20 -6.87
CA GLY A 48 -9.55 -1.79 -8.13
C GLY A 48 -8.53 -2.67 -8.87
N GLU A 49 -7.25 -2.70 -8.45
CA GLU A 49 -6.28 -3.66 -8.99
C GLU A 49 -6.51 -5.06 -8.38
N GLN A 50 -6.36 -6.08 -9.22
CA GLN A 50 -6.58 -7.48 -8.83
C GLN A 50 -5.27 -8.24 -8.82
N GLU A 51 -5.15 -9.19 -7.91
CA GLU A 51 -4.01 -10.09 -7.76
C GLU A 51 -3.58 -10.72 -9.09
N ARG A 52 -4.54 -11.27 -9.83
CA ARG A 52 -4.31 -11.91 -11.11
C ARG A 52 -3.66 -10.96 -12.12
N THR A 53 -4.17 -9.75 -12.25
CA THR A 53 -3.65 -8.76 -13.20
C THR A 53 -2.20 -8.39 -12.87
N VAL A 54 -1.90 -8.22 -11.58
CA VAL A 54 -0.54 -7.92 -11.14
C VAL A 54 0.40 -9.10 -11.37
N HIS A 55 -0.06 -10.32 -11.14
CA HIS A 55 0.73 -11.51 -11.44
C HIS A 55 1.05 -11.62 -12.94
N GLU A 56 0.05 -11.41 -13.80
CA GLU A 56 0.19 -11.42 -15.25
C GLU A 56 1.18 -10.34 -15.74
N GLU A 57 1.26 -9.16 -15.12
CA GLU A 57 2.26 -8.13 -15.44
C GLU A 57 3.70 -8.65 -15.36
N PHE A 58 4.00 -9.48 -14.35
CA PHE A 58 5.33 -10.08 -14.18
C PHE A 58 5.58 -11.24 -15.14
N GLU A 59 4.59 -12.11 -15.33
CA GLU A 59 4.74 -13.23 -16.27
C GLU A 59 4.96 -12.74 -17.71
N ASP A 60 4.27 -11.69 -18.12
CA ASP A 60 4.46 -11.09 -19.45
C ASP A 60 5.90 -10.61 -19.69
N ILE A 61 6.55 -10.07 -18.63
CA ILE A 61 7.94 -9.64 -18.72
C ILE A 61 8.87 -10.85 -18.86
N LEU A 62 8.69 -11.86 -18.03
CA LEU A 62 9.50 -13.07 -18.08
C LEU A 62 9.35 -13.76 -19.43
N GLU A 63 8.13 -13.82 -19.94
CA GLU A 63 7.85 -14.39 -21.26
C GLU A 63 8.48 -13.54 -22.40
N GLY A 64 8.43 -12.22 -22.27
CA GLY A 64 9.12 -11.31 -23.20
C GLY A 64 10.64 -11.59 -23.27
N ILE A 65 11.28 -11.82 -22.12
CA ILE A 65 12.71 -12.15 -22.07
C ILE A 65 12.97 -13.54 -22.66
N ARG A 66 12.14 -14.56 -22.34
CA ARG A 66 12.27 -15.93 -22.90
C ARG A 66 12.19 -15.95 -24.43
N LYS A 67 11.45 -15.02 -25.04
CA LYS A 67 11.35 -14.90 -26.51
C LYS A 67 12.66 -14.44 -27.14
N THR A 68 13.39 -13.58 -26.47
CA THR A 68 14.65 -12.97 -26.97
C THR A 68 15.89 -13.73 -26.52
N ASP A 69 15.87 -14.33 -25.33
CA ASP A 69 16.97 -15.13 -24.77
C ASP A 69 16.49 -16.56 -24.47
N LYS A 70 16.92 -17.51 -25.30
CA LYS A 70 16.58 -18.94 -25.14
C LYS A 70 17.28 -19.61 -23.96
N GLY A 71 18.33 -19.00 -23.42
CA GLY A 71 19.03 -19.46 -22.21
C GLY A 71 18.40 -18.95 -20.91
N PHE A 72 17.51 -17.98 -20.99
CA PHE A 72 16.88 -17.40 -19.82
C PHE A 72 15.95 -18.37 -19.09
N LYS A 73 16.22 -18.58 -17.81
CA LYS A 73 15.41 -19.42 -16.93
C LYS A 73 15.05 -18.61 -15.70
N ALA A 74 13.77 -18.40 -15.46
CA ALA A 74 13.28 -17.76 -14.27
C ALA A 74 11.93 -18.37 -13.85
N THR A 75 11.69 -18.34 -12.55
CA THR A 75 10.41 -18.70 -11.93
C THR A 75 9.90 -17.50 -11.14
N LEU A 76 8.63 -17.20 -11.30
CA LEU A 76 7.91 -16.23 -10.46
C LEU A 76 7.30 -16.97 -9.27
N LYS A 77 7.51 -16.44 -8.06
CA LYS A 77 6.85 -16.93 -6.86
C LYS A 77 6.22 -15.76 -6.14
N GLN A 78 4.92 -15.75 -6.05
CA GLN A 78 4.22 -14.80 -5.20
C GLN A 78 4.36 -15.23 -3.73
N VAL A 79 4.79 -14.30 -2.89
CA VAL A 79 5.03 -14.54 -1.46
C VAL A 79 3.84 -14.04 -0.64
N MET A 80 3.24 -12.92 -1.06
CA MET A 80 2.16 -12.27 -0.34
C MET A 80 1.26 -11.53 -1.32
N TRP A 81 -0.01 -11.46 -0.99
CA TRP A 81 -0.98 -10.54 -1.57
C TRP A 81 -1.77 -9.86 -0.46
N ARG A 82 -2.08 -8.60 -0.67
CA ARG A 82 -3.03 -7.82 0.15
C ARG A 82 -3.88 -6.99 -0.78
N ASN A 83 -5.18 -7.10 -0.63
CA ASN A 83 -6.11 -6.32 -1.44
C ASN A 83 -6.01 -4.84 -1.08
N PRO A 84 -5.89 -3.95 -2.07
CA PRO A 84 -6.11 -2.54 -1.82
C PRO A 84 -7.60 -2.30 -1.51
N PHE A 85 -7.89 -1.30 -0.68
CA PHE A 85 -9.28 -0.94 -0.39
C PHE A 85 -9.46 0.58 -0.41
N GLU A 86 -10.69 0.99 -0.63
CA GLU A 86 -11.12 2.39 -0.56
C GLU A 86 -12.41 2.48 0.25
N VAL A 87 -12.47 3.48 1.12
CA VAL A 87 -13.67 3.75 1.93
C VAL A 87 -14.45 4.87 1.29
N PRO A 88 -15.73 4.68 0.97
CA PRO A 88 -16.59 5.75 0.46
C PRO A 88 -16.66 6.92 1.46
N ARG A 89 -16.55 8.15 0.96
CA ARG A 89 -16.63 9.37 1.79
C ARG A 89 -17.91 9.48 2.61
N HIS A 90 -19.00 8.90 2.09
CA HIS A 90 -20.32 8.89 2.73
C HIS A 90 -20.57 7.63 3.55
N SER A 91 -19.54 6.85 3.87
CA SER A 91 -19.72 5.73 4.79
C SER A 91 -20.00 6.26 6.20
N PRO A 92 -20.85 5.56 6.98
CA PRO A 92 -21.26 6.03 8.32
C PRO A 92 -20.10 6.33 9.26
N ILE A 93 -19.03 5.55 9.19
CA ILE A 93 -17.83 5.78 10.02
C ILE A 93 -17.10 7.07 9.64
N VAL A 94 -16.97 7.36 8.35
CA VAL A 94 -16.34 8.59 7.85
C VAL A 94 -17.17 9.81 8.23
N GLU A 95 -18.48 9.74 8.06
CA GLU A 95 -19.40 10.85 8.44
C GLU A 95 -19.37 11.13 9.94
N SER A 96 -19.35 10.06 10.76
CA SER A 96 -19.24 10.19 12.21
C SER A 96 -17.94 10.85 12.65
N LEU A 97 -16.80 10.41 12.09
CA LEU A 97 -15.50 11.02 12.36
C LEU A 97 -15.47 12.48 11.92
N SER A 98 -15.89 12.77 10.69
CA SER A 98 -15.89 14.12 10.12
C SER A 98 -16.71 15.11 10.97
N LYS A 99 -17.88 14.68 11.45
CA LYS A 99 -18.72 15.48 12.34
C LYS A 99 -18.02 15.81 13.67
N ASN A 100 -17.27 14.85 14.22
CA ASN A 100 -16.61 15.01 15.52
C ASN A 100 -15.26 15.76 15.40
N MET A 101 -14.77 16.03 14.17
CA MET A 101 -13.56 16.80 13.96
C MET A 101 -13.74 18.32 14.16
N ALA A 102 -14.95 18.81 14.22
CA ALA A 102 -15.17 20.26 14.39
C ALA A 102 -14.37 20.84 15.58
N PRO A 103 -13.74 22.01 15.43
CA PRO A 103 -13.84 22.95 14.29
C PRO A 103 -12.88 22.67 13.11
N HIS A 104 -12.18 21.54 13.10
CA HIS A 104 -11.25 21.20 12.04
C HIS A 104 -11.98 20.63 10.82
N ASP A 105 -11.53 21.00 9.63
CA ASP A 105 -12.01 20.43 8.38
C ASP A 105 -11.34 19.07 8.12
N PRO A 106 -12.09 18.02 7.78
CA PRO A 106 -11.52 16.72 7.46
C PRO A 106 -10.68 16.78 6.17
N GLN A 107 -9.45 16.30 6.26
CA GLN A 107 -8.58 16.11 5.11
C GLN A 107 -8.58 14.64 4.71
N TYR A 108 -9.00 14.36 3.47
CA TYR A 108 -9.04 13.01 2.93
C TYR A 108 -7.77 12.73 2.15
N MET A 109 -7.11 11.63 2.47
CA MET A 109 -5.90 11.20 1.79
C MET A 109 -5.93 9.69 1.57
N GLY A 110 -5.16 9.24 0.61
CA GLY A 110 -4.81 7.84 0.44
C GLY A 110 -3.30 7.67 0.67
N HIS A 111 -2.90 6.46 1.00
CA HIS A 111 -1.49 6.12 1.11
C HIS A 111 -1.20 4.77 0.46
N THR A 112 0.07 4.50 0.21
CA THR A 112 0.53 3.35 -0.57
C THR A 112 1.22 2.28 0.28
N TRP A 113 1.24 2.43 1.60
CA TRP A 113 1.71 1.36 2.50
C TRP A 113 0.55 0.48 2.94
N TRP A 114 0.88 -0.72 3.37
CA TRP A 114 -0.10 -1.66 3.89
C TRP A 114 -0.29 -1.49 5.40
N GLU A 115 -1.52 -1.73 5.85
CA GLU A 115 -1.94 -1.70 7.24
C GLU A 115 -2.98 -2.79 7.53
N ASP A 116 -3.14 -3.16 8.79
CA ASP A 116 -4.15 -4.14 9.25
C ASP A 116 -5.59 -3.74 8.93
N SER A 117 -5.84 -2.45 8.71
CA SER A 117 -7.13 -1.91 8.27
C SER A 117 -7.67 -2.61 7.01
N GLY A 118 -6.79 -3.04 6.11
CA GLY A 118 -7.15 -3.82 4.93
C GLY A 118 -7.81 -5.15 5.27
N LEU A 119 -7.38 -5.83 6.34
CA LEU A 119 -7.95 -7.10 6.78
C LEU A 119 -9.38 -6.92 7.33
N PHE A 120 -9.61 -5.85 8.06
CA PHE A 120 -10.95 -5.52 8.56
C PHE A 120 -11.88 -5.16 7.39
N ALA A 121 -11.41 -4.38 6.43
CA ALA A 121 -12.18 -4.04 5.24
C ALA A 121 -12.54 -5.29 4.40
N GLU A 122 -11.63 -6.23 4.22
CA GLU A 122 -11.88 -7.52 3.56
C GLU A 122 -12.94 -8.36 4.30
N ALA A 123 -12.96 -8.28 5.63
CA ALA A 123 -13.98 -8.92 6.44
C ALA A 123 -15.34 -8.21 6.42
N GLY A 124 -15.50 -7.14 5.64
CA GLY A 124 -16.73 -6.35 5.53
C GLY A 124 -16.99 -5.43 6.72
N ILE A 125 -15.98 -5.20 7.56
CA ILE A 125 -16.05 -4.29 8.69
C ILE A 125 -15.82 -2.86 8.20
N PRO A 126 -16.73 -1.90 8.43
CA PRO A 126 -16.52 -0.50 8.08
C PRO A 126 -15.25 0.04 8.74
N THR A 127 -14.24 0.33 7.93
CA THR A 127 -12.90 0.63 8.43
C THR A 127 -12.37 1.90 7.78
N VAL A 128 -11.76 2.76 8.58
CA VAL A 128 -11.05 3.96 8.12
C VAL A 128 -9.76 4.12 8.90
N VAL A 129 -8.70 4.53 8.23
CA VAL A 129 -7.44 4.92 8.87
C VAL A 129 -7.54 6.39 9.26
N PHE A 130 -7.31 6.67 10.52
CA PHE A 130 -7.38 8.01 11.08
C PHE A 130 -6.29 8.20 12.13
N GLY A 131 -5.51 9.27 12.02
CA GLY A 131 -4.36 9.51 12.89
C GLY A 131 -4.06 10.98 13.12
N PRO A 132 -3.09 11.28 14.00
CA PRO A 132 -2.64 12.62 14.30
C PRO A 132 -1.81 13.20 13.15
N LYS A 133 -1.53 14.50 13.21
CA LYS A 133 -0.56 15.14 12.33
C LYS A 133 0.84 14.68 12.67
N GLY A 134 1.61 14.33 11.66
CA GLY A 134 2.98 13.88 11.81
C GLY A 134 3.70 13.80 10.48
N GLY A 135 4.93 13.35 10.52
CA GLY A 135 5.76 13.17 9.33
C GLY A 135 6.95 12.27 9.58
N GLY A 136 7.66 11.94 8.49
CA GLY A 136 8.84 11.11 8.57
C GLY A 136 8.57 9.63 8.86
N ILE A 137 7.39 9.11 8.50
CA ILE A 137 7.04 7.69 8.68
C ILE A 137 8.13 6.81 8.08
N HIS A 138 8.68 5.88 8.88
CA HIS A 138 9.79 4.97 8.53
C HIS A 138 11.09 5.69 8.14
N GLN A 139 11.28 6.94 8.55
CA GLN A 139 12.52 7.68 8.37
C GLN A 139 13.30 7.80 9.68
N GLN A 140 14.53 8.28 9.60
CA GLN A 140 15.37 8.46 10.77
C GLN A 140 14.81 9.53 11.74
N GLU A 141 14.15 10.54 11.19
CA GLU A 141 13.44 11.57 11.95
C GLU A 141 11.94 11.39 11.73
N GLU A 142 11.27 10.75 12.67
CA GLU A 142 9.83 10.60 12.71
C GLU A 142 9.26 11.44 13.85
N TRP A 143 8.19 12.17 13.57
CA TRP A 143 7.61 13.10 14.55
C TRP A 143 6.09 13.12 14.50
N VAL A 144 5.48 13.53 15.61
CA VAL A 144 4.05 13.75 15.75
C VAL A 144 3.77 15.07 16.46
N ASP A 145 2.73 15.77 16.06
CA ASP A 145 2.22 16.95 16.74
C ASP A 145 1.39 16.56 17.96
N LEU A 146 1.85 16.90 19.17
CA LEU A 146 1.21 16.51 20.42
C LEU A 146 -0.19 17.12 20.59
N GLY A 147 -0.43 18.33 20.10
CA GLY A 147 -1.75 18.95 20.11
C GLY A 147 -2.74 18.12 19.30
N SER A 148 -2.33 17.64 18.15
CA SER A 148 -3.16 16.77 17.30
C SER A 148 -3.44 15.39 17.90
N VAL A 149 -2.54 14.88 18.75
CA VAL A 149 -2.79 13.62 19.51
C VAL A 149 -3.92 13.80 20.54
N ILE A 150 -3.93 14.96 21.22
CA ILE A 150 -5.00 15.30 22.17
C ILE A 150 -6.34 15.44 21.43
N ASP A 151 -6.35 16.14 20.29
CA ASP A 151 -7.56 16.26 19.47
C ASP A 151 -8.04 14.91 18.94
N LEU A 152 -7.12 14.06 18.47
CA LEU A 152 -7.40 12.70 18.04
C LEU A 152 -8.11 11.91 19.14
N SER A 153 -7.59 11.95 20.38
CA SER A 153 -8.18 11.24 21.52
C SER A 153 -9.61 11.69 21.78
N ARG A 154 -9.87 13.00 21.73
CA ARG A 154 -11.22 13.58 21.89
C ARG A 154 -12.16 13.13 20.78
N ILE A 155 -11.71 13.19 19.52
CA ILE A 155 -12.50 12.82 18.34
C ILE A 155 -12.86 11.32 18.39
N LEU A 156 -11.89 10.47 18.72
CA LEU A 156 -12.12 9.03 18.84
C LEU A 156 -13.11 8.70 19.94
N LEU A 157 -12.99 9.30 21.11
CA LEU A 157 -13.94 9.10 22.22
C LEU A 157 -15.37 9.48 21.82
N GLN A 158 -15.55 10.64 21.19
CA GLN A 158 -16.85 11.10 20.72
C GLN A 158 -17.40 10.17 19.63
N THR A 159 -16.55 9.71 18.71
CA THR A 159 -16.95 8.82 17.62
C THR A 159 -17.38 7.45 18.15
N VAL A 160 -16.61 6.83 19.04
CA VAL A 160 -16.95 5.53 19.63
C VAL A 160 -18.27 5.65 20.40
N THR A 161 -18.45 6.70 21.21
CA THR A 161 -19.67 6.91 21.99
C THR A 161 -20.88 7.12 21.09
N ALA A 162 -20.73 7.74 19.95
CA ALA A 162 -21.83 8.01 19.03
C ALA A 162 -22.14 6.85 18.08
N PHE A 163 -21.13 6.13 17.64
CA PHE A 163 -21.19 5.12 16.58
C PHE A 163 -21.43 3.69 17.11
N CYS A 164 -20.79 3.32 18.21
CA CYS A 164 -20.88 1.99 18.81
C CYS A 164 -22.04 1.89 19.85
N LYS A 165 -23.27 2.06 19.37
CA LYS A 165 -24.48 1.97 20.23
C LYS A 165 -25.15 0.64 20.06
#